data_f9bc4ffeb05542652c12e39c1384bda7
#
_entry.id   f9bc4ffeb05542652c12e39c1384bda7
#
_cell.length_a   1.000
_cell.length_b   1.000
_cell.length_c   1.000
_cell.angle_alpha   90.00
_cell.angle_beta   90.00
_cell.angle_gamma   90.00
#
_symmetry.space_group_name_H-M   'P 1'
#
loop_
_entity.id
_entity.type
_entity.pdbx_description
1 polymer ?
#
loop_
_entity_poly.entity_id
_entity_poly.type
_entity_poly.pdbx_seq_one_letter_code
_entity_poly.pdbx_strand_id
1 'polypeptide(L)'
;MTKTAVLVSETHWDRAWYQPFQIFRIRLVRLIDRLLDILENDPDFDSFTLDGQMIPIEDYLEIRPERRADLKRLVEEERLHIGPWYVLADEYLVSPEALIRNLLIGMQMADSLGGVSRVGYVPDSFGHISQLPQLLQGFGIDVALFWRGVGDEGERLGNEFWWESPGGGRVLASHLRDGYHNAANLGYPL
;
A
#
# COMPACT_ATOMS: atom_id res chain seq x y z
N MET A 1 -13.58 -9.46 28.30
CA MET A 1 -12.39 -9.47 27.41
C MET A 1 -12.24 -8.07 26.84
N THR A 2 -11.10 -7.45 27.00
CA THR A 2 -10.78 -6.16 26.40
C THR A 2 -10.53 -6.40 24.90
N LYS A 3 -11.22 -5.65 24.04
CA LYS A 3 -10.94 -5.65 22.58
C LYS A 3 -9.98 -4.51 22.28
N THR A 4 -9.00 -4.76 21.43
CA THR A 4 -8.10 -3.72 20.91
C THR A 4 -8.50 -3.42 19.48
N ALA A 5 -8.63 -2.13 19.15
CA ALA A 5 -8.78 -1.65 17.78
C ALA A 5 -7.49 -0.96 17.37
N VAL A 6 -7.00 -1.29 16.19
CA VAL A 6 -5.85 -0.61 15.57
C VAL A 6 -6.37 0.18 14.39
N LEU A 7 -6.14 1.49 14.41
CA LEU A 7 -6.47 2.39 13.32
C LEU A 7 -5.20 2.65 12.50
N VAL A 8 -5.27 2.38 11.20
CA VAL A 8 -4.18 2.65 10.25
C VAL A 8 -4.61 3.83 9.38
N SER A 9 -3.90 4.94 9.52
CA SER A 9 -4.08 6.08 8.62
C SER A 9 -3.43 5.76 7.28
N GLU A 10 -4.21 5.82 6.20
CA GLU A 10 -3.71 5.43 4.88
C GLU A 10 -4.38 6.25 3.76
N THR A 11 -3.89 6.10 2.54
CA THR A 11 -4.57 6.54 1.33
C THR A 11 -4.47 5.45 0.25
N HIS A 12 -5.50 5.34 -0.59
CA HIS A 12 -5.41 4.68 -1.89
C HIS A 12 -5.31 5.76 -2.97
N TRP A 13 -4.32 5.64 -3.88
CA TRP A 13 -4.01 6.68 -4.85
C TRP A 13 -4.04 6.19 -6.29
N ASP A 14 -5.08 6.58 -7.02
CA ASP A 14 -5.13 6.46 -8.47
C ASP A 14 -4.39 7.65 -9.12
N ARG A 15 -3.45 7.37 -10.02
CA ARG A 15 -2.71 8.42 -10.76
C ARG A 15 -3.60 9.19 -11.74
N ALA A 16 -4.64 8.54 -12.24
CA ALA A 16 -5.68 9.12 -13.07
C ALA A 16 -6.96 8.28 -12.91
N TRP A 17 -8.10 8.92 -12.83
CA TRP A 17 -9.40 8.26 -12.76
C TRP A 17 -10.48 9.14 -13.39
N TYR A 18 -11.28 9.87 -12.57
CA TYR A 18 -12.33 10.78 -13.04
C TYR A 18 -11.77 12.14 -13.49
N GLN A 19 -10.48 12.37 -13.34
CA GLN A 19 -9.73 13.54 -13.85
C GLN A 19 -8.42 13.04 -14.44
N PRO A 20 -7.81 13.79 -15.39
CA PRO A 20 -6.53 13.43 -15.99
C PRO A 20 -5.38 13.48 -14.98
N PHE A 21 -4.32 12.74 -15.27
CA PHE A 21 -3.13 12.59 -14.44
C PHE A 21 -2.60 13.90 -13.85
N GLN A 22 -2.47 14.96 -14.63
CA GLN A 22 -1.91 16.22 -14.15
C GLN A 22 -2.77 16.88 -13.05
N ILE A 23 -4.09 16.70 -13.10
CA ILE A 23 -4.97 17.20 -12.03
C ILE A 23 -4.80 16.38 -10.77
N PHE A 24 -4.71 15.04 -10.89
CA PHE A 24 -4.41 14.16 -9.75
C PHE A 24 -3.03 14.45 -9.17
N ARG A 25 -2.02 14.71 -10.01
CA ARG A 25 -0.66 15.06 -9.56
C ARG A 25 -0.63 16.35 -8.72
N ILE A 26 -1.38 17.39 -9.12
CA ILE A 26 -1.52 18.61 -8.30
C ILE A 26 -2.13 18.28 -6.92
N ARG A 27 -3.13 17.42 -6.89
CA ARG A 27 -3.75 16.98 -5.62
C ARG A 27 -2.77 16.16 -4.78
N LEU A 28 -2.01 15.27 -5.41
CA LEU A 28 -0.98 14.46 -4.75
C LEU A 28 0.08 15.34 -4.08
N VAL A 29 0.59 16.34 -4.78
CA VAL A 29 1.58 17.28 -4.22
C VAL A 29 1.02 17.96 -2.98
N ARG A 30 -0.22 18.46 -3.03
CA ARG A 30 -0.87 19.10 -1.87
C ARG A 30 -1.11 18.13 -0.71
N LEU A 31 -1.49 16.88 -1.02
CA LEU A 31 -1.68 15.83 -0.04
C LEU A 31 -0.38 15.54 0.69
N ILE A 32 0.71 15.28 -0.05
CA ILE A 32 2.00 14.94 0.54
C ILE A 32 2.59 16.14 1.29
N ASP A 33 2.54 17.36 0.73
CA ASP A 33 2.97 18.57 1.45
C ASP A 33 2.25 18.68 2.80
N ARG A 34 0.91 18.48 2.82
CA ARG A 34 0.12 18.52 4.06
C ARG A 34 0.43 17.36 5.01
N LEU A 35 0.64 16.16 4.48
CA LEU A 35 1.01 14.98 5.27
C LEU A 35 2.35 15.19 5.97
N LEU A 36 3.35 15.70 5.25
CA LEU A 36 4.66 16.00 5.83
C LEU A 36 4.53 17.03 6.96
N ASP A 37 3.74 18.10 6.74
CA ASP A 37 3.47 19.10 7.79
C ASP A 37 2.85 18.48 9.06
N ILE A 38 1.90 17.56 8.90
CA ILE A 38 1.28 16.86 10.04
C ILE A 38 2.31 15.96 10.74
N LEU A 39 3.01 15.11 9.99
CA LEU A 39 4.01 14.21 10.55
C LEU A 39 5.17 14.94 11.24
N GLU A 40 5.50 16.16 10.83
CA GLU A 40 6.56 16.97 11.44
C GLU A 40 6.10 17.71 12.70
N ASN A 41 4.84 18.12 12.77
CA ASN A 41 4.39 19.07 13.79
C ASN A 41 3.36 18.48 14.78
N ASP A 42 2.80 17.30 14.49
CA ASP A 42 1.82 16.64 15.37
C ASP A 42 2.42 15.33 15.92
N PRO A 43 2.89 15.32 17.17
CA PRO A 43 3.46 14.11 17.78
C PRO A 43 2.41 13.06 18.14
N ASP A 44 1.12 13.45 18.21
CA ASP A 44 0.02 12.52 18.48
C ASP A 44 -0.44 11.77 17.22
N PHE A 45 -0.06 12.26 16.03
CA PHE A 45 -0.28 11.56 14.78
C PHE A 45 0.89 10.59 14.52
N ASP A 46 0.73 9.35 14.92
CA ASP A 46 1.81 8.36 15.01
C ASP A 46 2.45 8.03 13.65
N SER A 47 1.68 7.50 12.70
CA SER A 47 2.21 7.10 11.40
C SER A 47 1.17 7.18 10.28
N PHE A 48 1.65 7.09 9.04
CA PHE A 48 0.81 7.05 7.84
C PHE A 48 1.35 6.03 6.83
N THR A 49 0.45 5.27 6.21
CA THR A 49 0.77 4.31 5.13
C THR A 49 0.41 4.91 3.77
N LEU A 50 1.41 5.08 2.92
CA LEU A 50 1.23 5.67 1.60
C LEU A 50 0.99 4.56 0.56
N ASP A 51 -0.21 4.05 0.51
CA ASP A 51 -0.81 3.19 -0.52
C ASP A 51 -0.03 1.95 -1.01
N GLY A 52 0.98 1.48 -0.31
CA GLY A 52 1.73 0.30 -0.75
C GLY A 52 2.45 0.42 -2.11
N GLN A 53 2.52 1.60 -2.73
CA GLN A 53 3.16 1.84 -4.02
C GLN A 53 4.09 3.06 -4.01
N MET A 54 5.16 2.99 -4.83
CA MET A 54 6.21 4.03 -4.86
C MET A 54 5.97 5.13 -5.89
N ILE A 55 5.13 4.89 -6.89
CA ILE A 55 4.90 5.83 -7.97
C ILE A 55 4.35 7.20 -7.51
N PRO A 56 3.51 7.30 -6.45
CA PRO A 56 3.12 8.60 -5.90
C PRO A 56 4.31 9.40 -5.35
N ILE A 57 5.30 8.72 -4.76
CA ILE A 57 6.51 9.38 -4.26
C ILE A 57 7.38 9.88 -5.41
N GLU A 58 7.52 9.10 -6.48
CA GLU A 58 8.23 9.53 -7.69
C GLU A 58 7.56 10.75 -8.30
N ASP A 59 6.25 10.70 -8.54
CA ASP A 59 5.45 11.81 -9.06
C ASP A 59 5.55 13.08 -8.20
N TYR A 60 5.64 12.91 -6.88
CA TYR A 60 5.83 14.01 -5.94
C TYR A 60 7.23 14.60 -6.03
N LEU A 61 8.27 13.76 -5.99
CA LEU A 61 9.67 14.19 -5.99
C LEU A 61 10.11 14.81 -7.33
N GLU A 62 9.43 14.53 -8.43
CA GLU A 62 9.64 15.28 -9.68
C GLU A 62 9.27 16.76 -9.55
N ILE A 63 8.34 17.10 -8.65
CA ILE A 63 7.88 18.48 -8.42
C ILE A 63 8.56 19.09 -7.17
N ARG A 64 8.86 18.28 -6.17
CA ARG A 64 9.40 18.64 -4.86
C ARG A 64 10.70 17.88 -4.55
N PRO A 65 11.74 17.95 -5.40
CA PRO A 65 12.98 17.20 -5.18
C PRO A 65 13.66 17.53 -3.84
N GLU A 66 13.47 18.77 -3.35
CA GLU A 66 14.00 19.24 -2.06
C GLU A 66 13.44 18.49 -0.86
N ARG A 67 12.24 17.88 -0.98
CA ARG A 67 11.57 17.16 0.12
C ARG A 67 12.06 15.71 0.29
N ARG A 68 13.01 15.26 -0.54
CA ARG A 68 13.53 13.88 -0.48
C ARG A 68 14.13 13.54 0.88
N ALA A 69 14.83 14.48 1.52
CA ALA A 69 15.46 14.25 2.81
C ALA A 69 14.41 14.10 3.94
N ASP A 70 13.31 14.86 3.86
CA ASP A 70 12.23 14.78 4.83
C ASP A 70 11.48 13.44 4.72
N LEU A 71 11.16 13.01 3.50
CA LEU A 71 10.56 11.68 3.25
C LEU A 71 11.45 10.58 3.80
N LYS A 72 12.76 10.62 3.49
CA LYS A 72 13.71 9.63 3.97
C LYS A 72 13.74 9.55 5.49
N ARG A 73 13.85 10.69 6.18
CA ARG A 73 13.85 10.77 7.63
C ARG A 73 12.59 10.14 8.24
N LEU A 74 11.40 10.50 7.72
CA LEU A 74 10.13 9.98 8.22
C LEU A 74 9.95 8.48 7.98
N VAL A 75 10.53 7.94 6.90
CA VAL A 75 10.56 6.49 6.65
C VAL A 75 11.50 5.79 7.64
N GLU A 76 12.71 6.33 7.87
CA GLU A 76 13.68 5.80 8.84
C GLU A 76 13.16 5.86 10.29
N GLU A 77 12.31 6.85 10.60
CA GLU A 77 11.61 7.01 11.89
C GLU A 77 10.35 6.14 12.02
N GLU A 78 10.03 5.33 11.00
CA GLU A 78 8.81 4.50 10.92
C GLU A 78 7.51 5.30 11.01
N ARG A 79 7.54 6.60 10.73
CA ARG A 79 6.37 7.49 10.70
C ARG A 79 5.70 7.55 9.33
N LEU A 80 6.39 7.14 8.27
CA LEU A 80 5.85 7.02 6.92
C LEU A 80 6.17 5.64 6.36
N HIS A 81 5.15 4.84 6.08
CA HIS A 81 5.28 3.51 5.49
C HIS A 81 5.07 3.58 3.98
N ILE A 82 6.00 3.00 3.22
CA ILE A 82 6.06 3.07 1.74
C ILE A 82 6.37 1.71 1.10
N GLY A 83 6.04 1.56 -0.17
CA GLY A 83 6.22 0.30 -0.92
C GLY A 83 5.29 -0.83 -0.46
N PRO A 84 5.48 -2.07 -0.93
CA PRO A 84 6.63 -2.58 -1.69
C PRO A 84 6.54 -2.42 -3.21
N TRP A 85 5.34 -2.18 -3.75
CA TRP A 85 5.13 -2.11 -5.19
C TRP A 85 5.71 -0.82 -5.80
N TYR A 86 6.12 -0.87 -7.05
CA TYR A 86 6.34 0.35 -7.82
C TYR A 86 5.00 1.02 -8.15
N VAL A 87 4.06 0.24 -8.70
CA VAL A 87 2.69 0.64 -8.98
C VAL A 87 1.74 -0.53 -8.71
N LEU A 88 0.56 -0.26 -8.18
CA LEU A 88 -0.48 -1.28 -8.04
C LEU A 88 -1.02 -1.64 -9.43
N ALA A 89 -0.96 -2.91 -9.77
CA ALA A 89 -1.37 -3.43 -11.06
C ALA A 89 -2.55 -4.40 -10.91
N ASP A 90 -3.43 -4.43 -11.91
CA ASP A 90 -4.35 -5.54 -12.09
C ASP A 90 -3.56 -6.77 -12.54
N GLU A 91 -3.49 -7.78 -11.68
CA GLU A 91 -2.58 -8.91 -11.81
C GLU A 91 -2.80 -9.73 -13.08
N TYR A 92 -4.06 -9.83 -13.55
CA TYR A 92 -4.40 -10.55 -14.78
C TYR A 92 -4.10 -9.79 -16.08
N LEU A 93 -3.84 -8.48 -15.98
CA LEU A 93 -3.61 -7.64 -17.18
C LEU A 93 -2.14 -7.44 -17.51
N VAL A 94 -1.25 -7.91 -16.64
CA VAL A 94 0.20 -7.77 -16.80
C VAL A 94 0.89 -9.12 -16.87
N SER A 95 2.10 -9.17 -17.45
CA SER A 95 2.87 -10.39 -17.47
C SER A 95 3.47 -10.75 -16.11
N PRO A 96 3.75 -12.02 -15.83
CA PRO A 96 4.44 -12.43 -14.59
C PRO A 96 5.78 -11.70 -14.38
N GLU A 97 6.55 -11.51 -15.43
CA GLU A 97 7.82 -10.77 -15.40
C GLU A 97 7.59 -9.30 -15.03
N ALA A 98 6.49 -8.69 -15.48
CA ALA A 98 6.15 -7.32 -15.11
C ALA A 98 5.86 -7.20 -13.61
N LEU A 99 5.19 -8.16 -12.99
CA LEU A 99 4.95 -8.18 -11.54
C LEU A 99 6.24 -8.33 -10.74
N ILE A 100 7.15 -9.21 -11.18
CA ILE A 100 8.46 -9.36 -10.55
C ILE A 100 9.25 -8.05 -10.61
N ARG A 101 9.31 -7.40 -11.78
CA ARG A 101 10.01 -6.12 -11.94
C ARG A 101 9.35 -5.00 -11.17
N ASN A 102 8.04 -5.01 -11.07
CA ASN A 102 7.27 -4.06 -10.29
C ASN A 102 7.69 -4.10 -8.82
N LEU A 103 7.72 -5.27 -8.19
CA LEU A 103 8.22 -5.44 -6.82
C LEU A 103 9.69 -5.07 -6.70
N LEU A 104 10.53 -5.51 -7.64
CA LEU A 104 11.97 -5.23 -7.61
C LEU A 104 12.24 -3.72 -7.61
N ILE A 105 11.63 -2.98 -8.53
CA ILE A 105 11.79 -1.53 -8.65
C ILE A 105 11.22 -0.82 -7.43
N GLY A 106 9.99 -1.20 -7.01
CA GLY A 106 9.35 -0.59 -5.86
C GLY A 106 10.17 -0.73 -4.58
N MET A 107 10.65 -1.93 -4.29
CA MET A 107 11.49 -2.19 -3.11
C MET A 107 12.83 -1.45 -3.17
N GLN A 108 13.51 -1.43 -4.34
CA GLN A 108 14.74 -0.67 -4.51
C GLN A 108 14.55 0.84 -4.26
N MET A 109 13.43 1.39 -4.76
CA MET A 109 13.09 2.79 -4.52
C MET A 109 12.81 3.07 -3.04
N ALA A 110 12.02 2.22 -2.38
CA ALA A 110 11.70 2.35 -0.97
C ALA A 110 12.96 2.22 -0.09
N ASP A 111 13.82 1.25 -0.35
CA ASP A 111 15.10 1.09 0.34
C ASP A 111 16.00 2.32 0.18
N SER A 112 15.98 3.00 -0.98
CA SER A 112 16.73 4.24 -1.19
C SER A 112 16.22 5.42 -0.33
N LEU A 113 15.01 5.28 0.22
CA LEU A 113 14.39 6.23 1.13
C LEU A 113 14.39 5.75 2.59
N GLY A 114 15.10 4.66 2.91
CA GLY A 114 15.34 4.25 4.28
C GLY A 114 14.61 2.98 4.75
N GLY A 115 13.66 2.44 3.97
CA GLY A 115 12.97 1.21 4.33
C GLY A 115 11.78 0.90 3.45
N VAL A 116 11.33 -0.35 3.50
CA VAL A 116 10.18 -0.84 2.73
C VAL A 116 9.16 -1.53 3.63
N SER A 117 7.90 -1.20 3.48
CA SER A 117 6.81 -1.97 4.08
C SER A 117 6.76 -3.37 3.46
N ARG A 118 6.82 -4.41 4.30
CA ARG A 118 6.79 -5.82 3.84
C ARG A 118 5.38 -6.40 3.93
N VAL A 119 4.43 -5.67 3.36
CA VAL A 119 3.03 -6.08 3.26
C VAL A 119 2.64 -6.12 1.78
N GLY A 120 2.18 -7.25 1.30
CA GLY A 120 1.65 -7.42 -0.04
C GLY A 120 0.27 -6.78 -0.14
N TYR A 121 0.22 -5.43 -0.12
CA TYR A 121 -1.01 -4.66 -0.18
C TYR A 121 -1.50 -4.54 -1.62
N VAL A 122 -2.65 -5.12 -1.92
CA VAL A 122 -3.31 -5.12 -3.23
C VAL A 122 -4.80 -4.82 -3.06
N PRO A 123 -5.14 -3.58 -2.63
CA PRO A 123 -6.48 -3.27 -2.11
C PRO A 123 -7.56 -3.33 -3.18
N ASP A 124 -7.25 -2.94 -4.41
CA ASP A 124 -8.25 -2.63 -5.44
C ASP A 124 -8.13 -3.49 -6.71
N SER A 125 -7.39 -4.58 -6.67
CA SER A 125 -7.22 -5.50 -7.79
C SER A 125 -8.53 -6.20 -8.16
N PHE A 126 -8.76 -6.38 -9.47
CA PHE A 126 -9.98 -7.02 -10.01
C PHE A 126 -9.83 -8.52 -10.22
N GLY A 127 -9.04 -9.15 -9.41
CA GLY A 127 -8.75 -10.57 -9.36
C GLY A 127 -7.29 -10.81 -8.97
N HIS A 128 -7.03 -12.00 -8.41
CA HIS A 128 -5.70 -12.36 -7.93
C HIS A 128 -5.18 -13.62 -8.62
N ILE A 129 -3.94 -13.56 -9.06
CA ILE A 129 -3.28 -14.73 -9.64
C ILE A 129 -2.91 -15.74 -8.57
N SER A 130 -3.06 -17.03 -8.86
CA SER A 130 -2.75 -18.09 -7.91
C SER A 130 -1.29 -18.14 -7.46
N GLN A 131 -0.39 -17.47 -8.18
CA GLN A 131 1.04 -17.39 -7.84
C GLN A 131 1.42 -16.18 -7.01
N LEU A 132 0.49 -15.28 -6.68
CA LEU A 132 0.80 -14.08 -5.89
C LEU A 132 1.51 -14.41 -4.56
N PRO A 133 1.07 -15.41 -3.75
CA PRO A 133 1.79 -15.78 -2.53
C PRO A 133 3.24 -16.18 -2.76
N GLN A 134 3.51 -16.95 -3.82
CA GLN A 134 4.88 -17.34 -4.19
C GLN A 134 5.74 -16.13 -4.57
N LEU A 135 5.16 -15.19 -5.33
CA LEU A 135 5.84 -13.94 -5.68
C LEU A 135 6.20 -13.15 -4.43
N LEU A 136 5.24 -12.90 -3.56
CA LEU A 136 5.44 -12.14 -2.32
C LEU A 136 6.52 -12.77 -1.45
N GLN A 137 6.48 -14.09 -1.23
CA GLN A 137 7.51 -14.81 -0.48
C GLN A 137 8.90 -14.70 -1.11
N GLY A 138 8.98 -14.72 -2.44
CA GLY A 138 10.25 -14.53 -3.17
C GLY A 138 10.92 -13.18 -2.84
N PHE A 139 10.15 -12.20 -2.38
CA PHE A 139 10.60 -10.89 -1.93
C PHE A 139 10.63 -10.73 -0.40
N GLY A 140 10.44 -11.82 0.36
CA GLY A 140 10.43 -11.80 1.82
C GLY A 140 9.19 -11.10 2.41
N ILE A 141 8.05 -11.22 1.74
CA ILE A 141 6.76 -10.69 2.17
C ILE A 141 5.87 -11.88 2.53
N ASP A 142 5.49 -11.99 3.81
CA ASP A 142 4.74 -13.12 4.36
C ASP A 142 3.26 -12.80 4.64
N VAL A 143 2.85 -11.56 4.40
CA VAL A 143 1.49 -11.06 4.65
C VAL A 143 0.95 -10.38 3.39
N ALA A 144 -0.32 -10.67 3.07
CA ALA A 144 -1.06 -9.99 2.01
C ALA A 144 -2.32 -9.34 2.57
N LEU A 145 -2.61 -8.10 2.15
CA LEU A 145 -3.86 -7.39 2.44
C LEU A 145 -4.55 -7.06 1.13
N PHE A 146 -5.84 -7.34 1.05
CA PHE A 146 -6.66 -7.01 -0.11
C PHE A 146 -8.12 -6.77 0.28
N TRP A 147 -8.86 -6.10 -0.59
CA TRP A 147 -10.30 -5.89 -0.40
C TRP A 147 -11.14 -6.76 -1.35
N ARG A 148 -10.99 -6.57 -2.64
CA ARG A 148 -11.80 -7.23 -3.67
C ARG A 148 -10.96 -8.15 -4.56
N GLY A 149 -11.53 -8.66 -5.62
CA GLY A 149 -10.85 -9.60 -6.52
C GLY A 149 -11.04 -11.07 -6.15
N VAL A 150 -11.93 -11.35 -5.19
CA VAL A 150 -12.37 -12.69 -4.79
C VAL A 150 -13.86 -12.85 -5.07
N GLY A 151 -14.29 -14.08 -5.38
CA GLY A 151 -15.68 -14.44 -5.58
C GLY A 151 -16.36 -14.90 -4.28
N ASP A 152 -17.36 -15.77 -4.42
CA ASP A 152 -18.14 -16.31 -3.30
C ASP A 152 -17.29 -17.05 -2.25
N GLU A 153 -16.08 -17.47 -2.61
CA GLU A 153 -15.13 -18.10 -1.68
C GLU A 153 -14.71 -17.14 -0.57
N GLY A 154 -14.65 -15.82 -0.84
CA GLY A 154 -14.32 -14.80 0.15
C GLY A 154 -15.26 -14.83 1.36
N GLU A 155 -16.53 -15.15 1.15
CA GLU A 155 -17.51 -15.32 2.24
C GLU A 155 -17.18 -16.50 3.16
N ARG A 156 -16.60 -17.57 2.61
CA ARG A 156 -16.29 -18.81 3.33
C ARG A 156 -14.94 -18.79 4.03
N LEU A 157 -13.96 -18.05 3.48
CA LEU A 157 -12.60 -17.98 3.99
C LEU A 157 -12.47 -17.16 5.28
N GLY A 158 -13.42 -16.25 5.53
CA GLY A 158 -13.33 -15.30 6.64
C GLY A 158 -12.39 -14.14 6.33
N ASN A 159 -11.94 -13.45 7.39
CA ASN A 159 -11.08 -12.27 7.22
C ASN A 159 -9.60 -12.62 7.11
N GLU A 160 -9.17 -13.69 7.79
CA GLU A 160 -7.77 -14.11 7.85
C GLU A 160 -7.66 -15.58 7.48
N PHE A 161 -6.77 -15.90 6.54
CA PHE A 161 -6.54 -17.27 6.08
C PHE A 161 -5.13 -17.43 5.50
N TRP A 162 -4.67 -18.68 5.43
CA TRP A 162 -3.46 -18.99 4.67
C TRP A 162 -3.78 -19.08 3.18
N TRP A 163 -3.15 -18.21 2.42
CA TRP A 163 -3.23 -18.22 0.96
C TRP A 163 -2.03 -18.94 0.39
N GLU A 164 -2.28 -20.03 -0.32
CA GLU A 164 -1.24 -20.92 -0.83
C GLU A 164 -1.17 -20.89 -2.35
N SER A 165 0.04 -20.87 -2.89
CA SER A 165 0.28 -21.00 -4.31
C SER A 165 0.43 -22.46 -4.72
N PRO A 166 0.06 -22.84 -5.96
CA PRO A 166 0.33 -24.19 -6.51
C PRO A 166 1.81 -24.57 -6.48
N GLY A 167 2.72 -23.61 -6.50
CA GLY A 167 4.17 -23.80 -6.41
C GLY A 167 4.73 -23.93 -4.99
N GLY A 168 3.88 -23.93 -3.95
CA GLY A 168 4.25 -24.16 -2.55
C GLY A 168 4.54 -22.91 -1.71
N GLY A 169 4.45 -21.70 -2.26
CA GLY A 169 4.50 -20.45 -1.48
C GLY A 169 3.20 -20.22 -0.73
N ARG A 170 3.26 -19.64 0.49
CA ARG A 170 2.08 -19.24 1.26
C ARG A 170 2.31 -17.94 2.02
N VAL A 171 1.26 -17.15 2.15
CA VAL A 171 1.24 -15.92 2.96
C VAL A 171 0.02 -15.91 3.86
N LEU A 172 0.09 -15.18 4.98
CA LEU A 172 -1.10 -14.86 5.76
C LEU A 172 -1.87 -13.77 5.02
N ALA A 173 -3.07 -14.09 4.56
CA ALA A 173 -3.94 -13.13 3.89
C ALA A 173 -4.90 -12.50 4.89
N SER A 174 -5.07 -11.18 4.80
CA SER A 174 -6.11 -10.45 5.50
C SER A 174 -7.05 -9.79 4.48
N HIS A 175 -8.30 -10.23 4.50
CA HIS A 175 -9.36 -9.74 3.63
C HIS A 175 -10.10 -8.59 4.28
N LEU A 176 -9.95 -7.41 3.74
CA LEU A 176 -10.62 -6.18 4.18
C LEU A 176 -12.06 -6.15 3.64
N ARG A 177 -12.96 -6.97 4.20
CA ARG A 177 -14.33 -7.18 3.67
C ARG A 177 -15.13 -5.90 3.47
N ASP A 178 -14.94 -4.93 4.36
CA ASP A 178 -15.64 -3.64 4.32
C ASP A 178 -14.86 -2.56 3.53
N GLY A 179 -13.82 -2.96 2.81
CA GLY A 179 -12.95 -2.10 2.03
C GLY A 179 -11.78 -1.51 2.83
N TYR A 180 -10.84 -0.92 2.11
CA TYR A 180 -9.66 -0.28 2.70
C TYR A 180 -9.99 1.06 3.39
N HIS A 181 -11.19 1.59 3.22
CA HIS A 181 -11.68 2.83 3.85
C HIS A 181 -12.73 2.56 4.95
N ASN A 182 -12.68 1.40 5.58
CA ASN A 182 -13.70 0.93 6.54
C ASN A 182 -13.85 1.82 7.78
N ALA A 183 -12.83 2.63 8.12
CA ALA A 183 -12.87 3.58 9.23
C ALA A 183 -13.13 5.04 8.81
N ALA A 184 -13.30 5.34 7.51
CA ALA A 184 -13.44 6.71 7.01
C ALA A 184 -14.68 7.47 7.53
N ASN A 185 -15.70 6.74 8.00
CA ASN A 185 -16.96 7.29 8.52
C ASN A 185 -17.09 7.19 10.04
N LEU A 186 -16.01 6.92 10.76
CA LEU A 186 -16.02 7.03 12.22
C LEU A 186 -16.34 8.47 12.59
N GLY A 187 -17.44 8.65 13.35
CA GLY A 187 -17.94 9.99 13.72
C GLY A 187 -16.94 10.78 14.56
N TYR A 188 -17.05 12.10 14.52
CA TYR A 188 -16.28 13.01 15.37
C TYR A 188 -17.16 13.49 16.53
N PRO A 189 -16.71 13.48 17.80
CA PRO A 189 -15.46 12.88 18.33
C PRO A 189 -15.63 11.37 18.56
N LEU A 190 -14.54 10.62 18.50
CA LEU A 190 -14.47 9.22 18.93
C LEU A 190 -14.58 9.12 20.45
#